data_6042929763f9658e8c0bf8764f2db858
#
_entry.id   6042929763f9658e8c0bf8764f2db858
#
_cell.length_a   1.000
_cell.length_b   1.000
_cell.length_c   1.000
_cell.angle_alpha   90.00
_cell.angle_beta   90.00
_cell.angle_gamma   90.00
#
_symmetry.space_group_name_H-M   'P 1'
#
loop_
_entity.id
_entity.type
_entity.pdbx_description
1 polymer ?
#
loop_
_entity_poly.entity_id
_entity_poly.type
_entity_poly.pdbx_seq_one_letter_code
_entity_poly.pdbx_strand_id
1 'polypeptide(L)'
;MKKRIRFIAGVMAMMLTLGGCGSTANTTNKKETTQTTSAQTQTTQDNMDAQKDTGEGKELDVLRIGLAALPTQLDPDRSIGIASIKLFYNIFDTLLFTDKEGNITGQLAESWEWQDDTTLNVKIRDGVTFQNGEECTADDVKFTFDRILSGYGDGTIAVLYETLDSVEKIDDLTVQFKLKKPDAAFEQRLGSIWGASIVPKDYIEEIGDEAFQTAPIGTGPYKLTQYSPEKYVLERYDGFWGDKPAAKKIEFISYPEASARMTALITGEVDIINDVPSDAVDTINATSGVSVVGSSIKNIHIYVFNTKNEDSIMSNQKFRQALTMAIDRQTLVDTLWSEYAKVPNGHQFESYGDLYIEDYPGVQYDPEKARELVKESGYDGEEVISIEMADGYYTNGNQAGEAIVSMFADIGVKAEVVYTDKFTFSADIRAWSSASRFDNPLGALWLLFGTGSAPANPEKGSWTPTDEFVAAGNTLIDSKDIEEQRQAARTLMEVFDTYCPGTYLYQAEDLYGIRDGLEWDMTYCENQIMPFRADDLKVLE
;
A
#
# COMPACT_ATOMS: atom_id res chain seq x y z
N MET A 1 -2.92 47.36 24.68
CA MET A 1 -2.06 48.46 24.19
C MET A 1 -1.47 48.09 22.85
N LYS A 2 -1.80 48.89 21.85
CA LYS A 2 -1.40 48.68 20.44
C LYS A 2 0.09 49.03 20.26
N LYS A 3 0.84 48.26 19.45
CA LYS A 3 1.88 48.85 18.60
C LYS A 3 2.02 47.99 17.32
N ARG A 4 1.53 48.56 16.23
CA ARG A 4 1.85 48.20 14.84
C ARG A 4 3.19 48.83 14.50
N ILE A 5 4.02 48.15 13.70
CA ILE A 5 4.99 48.81 12.81
C ILE A 5 4.95 48.11 11.47
N ARG A 6 4.91 48.96 10.43
CA ARG A 6 4.69 48.68 9.01
C ARG A 6 5.99 48.64 8.22
N PHE A 7 5.97 47.90 7.14
CA PHE A 7 6.56 48.15 5.80
C PHE A 7 8.04 48.46 5.61
N ILE A 8 8.66 47.74 4.65
CA ILE A 8 9.20 48.38 3.41
C ILE A 8 9.32 47.30 2.32
N ALA A 9 8.69 47.60 1.16
CA ALA A 9 8.87 46.93 -0.11
C ALA A 9 10.10 47.53 -0.85
N GLY A 10 10.81 46.70 -1.59
CA GLY A 10 11.88 47.16 -2.49
C GLY A 10 11.81 46.41 -3.81
N VAL A 11 11.22 47.05 -4.77
CA VAL A 11 11.26 46.72 -6.21
C VAL A 11 12.58 47.23 -6.78
N MET A 12 13.28 46.41 -7.56
CA MET A 12 14.21 46.96 -8.59
C MET A 12 14.26 46.01 -9.80
N ALA A 13 13.79 46.57 -10.90
CA ALA A 13 13.88 46.07 -12.26
C ALA A 13 15.11 46.68 -12.95
N MET A 14 15.49 46.12 -14.07
CA MET A 14 16.32 46.61 -15.18
C MET A 14 17.51 45.71 -15.51
N MET A 15 17.92 45.46 -16.73
CA MET A 15 17.54 45.83 -18.08
C MET A 15 18.22 44.89 -19.09
N LEU A 16 17.58 44.76 -20.22
CA LEU A 16 17.98 44.26 -21.53
C LEU A 16 19.40 44.66 -21.99
N THR A 17 20.04 43.77 -22.79
CA THR A 17 20.75 44.20 -24.00
C THR A 17 20.61 43.17 -25.12
N LEU A 18 20.25 43.70 -26.25
CA LEU A 18 20.10 43.13 -27.59
C LEU A 18 21.44 43.04 -28.35
N GLY A 19 21.48 42.16 -29.31
CA GLY A 19 22.40 42.15 -30.44
C GLY A 19 22.47 40.77 -31.08
N GLY A 20 22.12 40.43 -32.25
CA GLY A 20 21.79 41.16 -33.46
C GLY A 20 22.45 40.50 -34.65
N CYS A 21 21.67 40.18 -35.71
CA CYS A 21 22.02 39.92 -37.10
C CYS A 21 22.69 38.57 -37.46
N GLY A 22 22.32 37.86 -38.51
CA GLY A 22 21.37 38.08 -39.61
C GLY A 22 21.55 37.03 -40.69
N SER A 23 20.49 36.84 -41.46
CA SER A 23 20.39 36.52 -42.89
C SER A 23 20.90 35.16 -43.41
N THR A 24 20.26 34.42 -44.25
CA THR A 24 19.29 34.66 -45.32
C THR A 24 18.69 33.33 -45.80
N ALA A 25 17.52 33.46 -46.34
CA ALA A 25 16.62 32.50 -46.98
C ALA A 25 17.22 31.56 -48.03
N ASN A 26 16.63 30.38 -48.22
CA ASN A 26 15.89 30.13 -49.46
C ASN A 26 14.95 28.91 -49.38
N THR A 27 13.80 29.13 -49.95
CA THR A 27 12.66 28.28 -50.21
C THR A 27 12.97 27.13 -51.16
N THR A 28 12.39 25.92 -50.95
CA THR A 28 11.62 25.22 -52.02
C THR A 28 10.78 24.11 -51.47
N ASN A 29 9.48 24.13 -51.79
CA ASN A 29 8.47 23.10 -51.62
C ASN A 29 8.81 21.82 -52.38
N LYS A 30 8.52 20.64 -51.74
CA LYS A 30 7.92 19.51 -52.45
C LYS A 30 7.13 18.63 -51.48
N LYS A 31 5.85 18.42 -51.79
CA LYS A 31 4.97 17.37 -51.27
C LYS A 31 5.49 16.00 -51.71
N GLU A 32 5.43 15.02 -50.79
CA GLU A 32 5.07 13.64 -51.14
C GLU A 32 4.77 12.84 -49.85
N THR A 33 3.55 12.42 -49.79
CA THR A 33 2.95 11.10 -49.53
C THR A 33 3.45 10.28 -48.31
N THR A 34 2.53 10.15 -47.38
CA THR A 34 2.44 9.24 -46.26
C THR A 34 2.68 7.76 -46.64
N GLN A 35 3.60 7.09 -45.97
CA GLN A 35 3.56 5.66 -45.75
C GLN A 35 3.91 5.38 -44.30
N THR A 36 2.93 4.83 -43.60
CA THR A 36 3.04 4.29 -42.26
C THR A 36 3.90 3.03 -42.31
N THR A 37 5.02 3.04 -41.62
CA THR A 37 5.79 1.83 -41.37
C THR A 37 6.04 1.76 -39.87
N SER A 38 5.46 0.74 -39.24
CA SER A 38 5.73 0.32 -37.87
C SER A 38 7.24 0.09 -37.68
N ALA A 39 7.86 0.85 -36.79
CA ALA A 39 9.24 0.65 -36.39
C ALA A 39 9.26 -0.18 -35.09
N GLN A 40 9.66 -1.41 -35.21
CA GLN A 40 10.18 -2.20 -34.09
C GLN A 40 11.43 -1.51 -33.54
N THR A 41 11.38 -1.10 -32.29
CA THR A 41 12.55 -0.58 -31.59
C THR A 41 13.36 -1.76 -31.08
N GLN A 42 14.39 -2.15 -31.82
CA GLN A 42 15.47 -2.97 -31.29
C GLN A 42 16.32 -2.07 -30.37
N THR A 43 16.29 -2.34 -29.09
CA THR A 43 17.21 -1.75 -28.11
C THR A 43 18.57 -2.43 -28.27
N THR A 44 19.51 -1.75 -28.86
CA THR A 44 20.94 -2.11 -28.85
C THR A 44 21.46 -1.96 -27.42
N GLN A 45 21.95 -3.07 -26.86
CA GLN A 45 22.82 -3.06 -25.68
C GLN A 45 24.12 -2.30 -26.02
N ASP A 46 24.23 -1.08 -25.55
CA ASP A 46 25.52 -0.43 -25.36
C ASP A 46 26.02 -0.75 -23.96
N ASN A 47 27.09 -1.54 -23.91
CA ASN A 47 27.91 -1.73 -22.72
C ASN A 47 28.36 -0.37 -22.17
N MET A 48 27.73 0.10 -21.12
CA MET A 48 28.32 1.05 -20.20
C MET A 48 28.86 0.25 -18.99
N ASP A 49 30.14 -0.12 -19.09
CA ASP A 49 30.98 -0.30 -17.91
C ASP A 49 31.12 1.08 -17.22
N ALA A 50 30.06 1.51 -16.55
CA ALA A 50 30.16 2.52 -15.52
C ALA A 50 30.75 1.78 -14.30
N GLN A 51 32.03 1.99 -14.06
CA GLN A 51 32.71 1.67 -12.84
C GLN A 51 31.90 2.29 -11.70
N LYS A 52 31.02 1.47 -11.07
CA LYS A 52 30.25 1.84 -9.87
C LYS A 52 31.32 2.11 -8.81
N ASP A 53 31.46 3.35 -8.41
CA ASP A 53 32.23 3.72 -7.23
C ASP A 53 31.50 3.08 -6.03
N THR A 54 31.90 1.85 -5.71
CA THR A 54 31.50 1.17 -4.48
C THR A 54 32.29 1.82 -3.36
N GLY A 55 31.89 3.02 -2.96
CA GLY A 55 32.21 3.50 -1.65
C GLY A 55 31.68 2.47 -0.68
N GLU A 56 32.59 1.69 -0.05
CA GLU A 56 32.21 0.78 1.04
C GLU A 56 31.53 1.63 2.12
N GLY A 57 30.18 1.65 2.11
CA GLY A 57 29.38 2.28 3.13
C GLY A 57 29.74 1.65 4.47
N LYS A 58 29.77 2.46 5.53
CA LYS A 58 30.06 1.98 6.87
C LYS A 58 29.04 0.89 7.26
N GLU A 59 29.51 -0.29 7.67
CA GLU A 59 28.65 -1.36 8.15
C GLU A 59 28.15 -1.06 9.58
N LEU A 60 26.93 -1.50 9.86
CA LEU A 60 26.32 -1.48 11.20
C LEU A 60 26.26 -2.92 11.73
N ASP A 61 26.85 -3.18 12.89
CA ASP A 61 26.81 -4.51 13.48
C ASP A 61 25.40 -4.96 13.84
N VAL A 62 24.60 -4.07 14.43
CA VAL A 62 23.20 -4.33 14.81
C VAL A 62 22.35 -3.08 14.61
N LEU A 63 21.28 -3.20 13.86
CA LEU A 63 20.17 -2.24 13.78
C LEU A 63 19.06 -2.70 14.73
N ARG A 64 18.66 -1.87 15.70
CA ARG A 64 17.61 -2.18 16.66
C ARG A 64 16.37 -1.37 16.36
N ILE A 65 15.22 -2.05 16.28
CA ILE A 65 13.96 -1.45 15.89
C ILE A 65 12.91 -1.76 16.95
N GLY A 66 12.36 -0.73 17.55
CA GLY A 66 11.25 -0.84 18.50
C GLY A 66 9.90 -0.80 17.77
N LEU A 67 9.13 -1.88 17.80
CA LEU A 67 7.82 -1.99 17.17
C LEU A 67 6.69 -2.01 18.20
N ALA A 68 5.54 -1.40 17.85
CA ALA A 68 4.31 -1.49 18.65
C ALA A 68 3.80 -2.92 18.78
N ALA A 69 3.91 -3.71 17.72
CA ALA A 69 3.54 -5.11 17.71
C ALA A 69 4.48 -5.91 16.81
N LEU A 70 4.83 -7.11 17.22
CA LEU A 70 5.47 -8.11 16.37
C LEU A 70 4.41 -9.01 15.74
N PRO A 71 4.61 -9.49 14.50
CA PRO A 71 3.68 -10.40 13.86
C PRO A 71 3.60 -11.75 14.62
N THR A 72 2.44 -12.38 14.59
CA THR A 72 2.26 -13.71 15.21
C THR A 72 2.63 -14.85 14.28
N GLN A 73 2.86 -14.56 13.00
CA GLN A 73 3.27 -15.51 11.97
C GLN A 73 3.97 -14.78 10.81
N LEU A 74 4.84 -15.50 10.08
CA LEU A 74 5.66 -14.95 9.01
C LEU A 74 5.55 -15.77 7.71
N ASP A 75 4.46 -16.49 7.50
CA ASP A 75 4.16 -17.18 6.25
C ASP A 75 3.45 -16.20 5.28
N PRO A 76 4.07 -15.79 4.16
CA PRO A 76 3.52 -14.77 3.28
C PRO A 76 2.29 -15.24 2.49
N ASP A 77 2.07 -16.56 2.34
CA ASP A 77 0.94 -17.11 1.59
C ASP A 77 -0.29 -17.35 2.46
N ARG A 78 -0.16 -17.25 3.78
CA ARG A 78 -1.25 -17.61 4.70
C ARG A 78 -2.22 -16.45 4.92
N SER A 79 -1.71 -15.34 5.39
CA SER A 79 -2.48 -14.13 5.60
C SER A 79 -1.55 -12.91 5.74
N ILE A 80 -2.08 -11.73 5.46
CA ILE A 80 -1.27 -10.52 5.43
C ILE A 80 -1.76 -9.56 6.50
N GLY A 81 -1.02 -9.51 7.62
CA GLY A 81 -1.15 -8.44 8.61
C GLY A 81 -0.14 -7.32 8.38
N ILE A 82 -0.49 -6.08 8.74
CA ILE A 82 0.43 -4.92 8.64
C ILE A 82 1.74 -5.19 9.41
N ALA A 83 1.69 -5.88 10.55
CA ALA A 83 2.89 -6.21 11.30
C ALA A 83 3.81 -7.18 10.54
N SER A 84 3.27 -8.15 9.79
CA SER A 84 4.04 -9.14 9.03
C SER A 84 4.70 -8.50 7.81
N ILE A 85 3.96 -7.64 7.09
CA ILE A 85 4.45 -7.02 5.84
C ILE A 85 5.70 -6.17 6.09
N LYS A 86 5.83 -5.55 7.26
CA LYS A 86 7.00 -4.76 7.66
C LYS A 86 8.30 -5.56 7.58
N LEU A 87 8.24 -6.89 7.74
CA LEU A 87 9.42 -7.77 7.74
C LEU A 87 9.64 -8.50 6.41
N PHE A 88 8.57 -8.77 5.65
CA PHE A 88 8.62 -9.66 4.47
C PHE A 88 9.63 -9.21 3.42
N TYR A 89 9.69 -7.92 3.12
CA TYR A 89 10.62 -7.37 2.14
C TYR A 89 12.10 -7.70 2.43
N ASN A 90 12.45 -7.91 3.71
CA ASN A 90 13.82 -8.23 4.12
C ASN A 90 14.10 -9.74 4.05
N ILE A 91 13.07 -10.59 4.08
CA ILE A 91 13.21 -12.06 4.12
C ILE A 91 12.97 -12.69 2.75
N PHE A 92 12.00 -12.15 1.98
CA PHE A 92 11.51 -12.74 0.74
C PHE A 92 11.75 -11.81 -0.45
N ASP A 93 11.76 -12.40 -1.65
CA ASP A 93 11.67 -11.71 -2.93
C ASP A 93 10.39 -12.13 -3.65
N THR A 94 9.93 -11.23 -4.54
CA THR A 94 8.86 -11.47 -5.50
C THR A 94 9.45 -11.74 -6.89
N LEU A 95 8.64 -12.15 -7.86
CA LEU A 95 9.13 -12.31 -9.24
C LEU A 95 9.46 -10.97 -9.87
N LEU A 96 8.55 -10.02 -9.78
CA LEU A 96 8.70 -8.65 -10.25
C LEU A 96 8.71 -7.70 -9.06
N PHE A 97 9.03 -6.46 -9.29
CA PHE A 97 9.03 -5.42 -8.26
C PHE A 97 8.76 -4.05 -8.90
N THR A 98 8.09 -3.16 -8.18
CA THR A 98 7.94 -1.77 -8.60
C THR A 98 9.10 -0.96 -8.05
N ASP A 99 9.92 -0.36 -8.91
CA ASP A 99 11.04 0.48 -8.51
C ASP A 99 10.60 1.85 -7.96
N LYS A 100 11.55 2.68 -7.53
CA LYS A 100 11.29 4.01 -6.93
C LYS A 100 10.69 5.01 -7.93
N GLU A 101 10.84 4.77 -9.21
CA GLU A 101 10.29 5.54 -10.31
C GLU A 101 8.90 5.04 -10.75
N GLY A 102 8.40 3.95 -10.15
CA GLY A 102 7.09 3.36 -10.46
C GLY A 102 7.11 2.35 -11.61
N ASN A 103 8.30 1.96 -12.13
CA ASN A 103 8.38 0.99 -13.20
C ASN A 103 8.38 -0.44 -12.65
N ILE A 104 7.77 -1.37 -13.40
CA ILE A 104 7.87 -2.80 -13.11
C ILE A 104 9.24 -3.31 -13.57
N THR A 105 9.99 -3.89 -12.65
CA THR A 105 11.33 -4.44 -12.87
C THR A 105 11.39 -5.91 -12.43
N GLY A 106 12.38 -6.65 -12.94
CA GLY A 106 12.59 -8.04 -12.52
C GLY A 106 13.32 -8.10 -11.17
N GLN A 107 12.74 -8.80 -10.19
CA GLN A 107 13.42 -9.16 -8.94
C GLN A 107 13.97 -10.58 -9.06
N LEU A 108 13.21 -11.63 -8.77
CA LEU A 108 13.62 -12.99 -9.11
C LEU A 108 13.51 -13.30 -10.60
N ALA A 109 12.61 -12.62 -11.32
CA ALA A 109 12.53 -12.74 -12.76
C ALA A 109 13.75 -12.08 -13.43
N GLU A 110 14.45 -12.83 -14.29
CA GLU A 110 15.46 -12.30 -15.21
C GLU A 110 14.79 -11.62 -16.41
N SER A 111 13.69 -12.23 -16.89
CA SER A 111 12.90 -11.71 -18.01
C SER A 111 11.48 -12.31 -17.97
N TRP A 112 10.54 -11.63 -18.63
CA TRP A 112 9.18 -12.14 -18.83
C TRP A 112 8.64 -11.70 -20.18
N GLU A 113 7.76 -12.52 -20.77
CA GLU A 113 7.23 -12.28 -22.10
C GLU A 113 5.81 -12.83 -22.23
N TRP A 114 4.88 -11.97 -22.64
CA TRP A 114 3.54 -12.38 -23.01
C TRP A 114 3.52 -13.13 -24.33
N GLN A 115 3.03 -14.36 -24.32
CA GLN A 115 2.86 -15.19 -25.53
C GLN A 115 1.56 -14.84 -26.24
N ASP A 116 0.55 -14.47 -25.49
CA ASP A 116 -0.75 -13.93 -25.88
C ASP A 116 -1.35 -13.12 -24.72
N ASP A 117 -2.62 -12.67 -24.82
CA ASP A 117 -3.27 -11.85 -23.79
C ASP A 117 -3.51 -12.57 -22.45
N THR A 118 -3.33 -13.88 -22.40
CA THR A 118 -3.62 -14.73 -21.22
C THR A 118 -2.48 -15.66 -20.82
N THR A 119 -1.36 -15.63 -21.52
CA THR A 119 -0.23 -16.55 -21.30
C THR A 119 1.06 -15.75 -21.14
N LEU A 120 1.63 -15.77 -19.93
CA LEU A 120 2.88 -15.09 -19.58
C LEU A 120 3.96 -16.13 -19.25
N ASN A 121 5.09 -16.10 -19.96
CA ASN A 121 6.29 -16.84 -19.58
C ASN A 121 7.18 -15.95 -18.71
N VAL A 122 7.67 -16.49 -17.60
CA VAL A 122 8.62 -15.83 -16.70
C VAL A 122 9.84 -16.73 -16.54
N LYS A 123 11.01 -16.18 -16.89
CA LYS A 123 12.31 -16.82 -16.63
C LYS A 123 12.89 -16.26 -15.36
N ILE A 124 13.18 -17.11 -14.38
CA ILE A 124 13.84 -16.72 -13.13
C ILE A 124 15.35 -16.73 -13.27
N ARG A 125 16.03 -15.99 -12.39
CA ARG A 125 17.48 -15.86 -12.34
C ARG A 125 18.13 -17.19 -11.96
N ASP A 126 19.19 -17.56 -12.66
CA ASP A 126 20.02 -18.72 -12.32
C ASP A 126 20.90 -18.43 -11.09
N GLY A 127 21.12 -19.44 -10.26
CA GLY A 127 22.00 -19.38 -9.10
C GLY A 127 21.45 -18.62 -7.88
N VAL A 128 20.18 -18.25 -7.87
CA VAL A 128 19.53 -17.71 -6.66
C VAL A 128 19.28 -18.84 -5.68
N THR A 129 19.64 -18.62 -4.40
CA THR A 129 19.42 -19.60 -3.33
C THR A 129 18.54 -19.06 -2.22
N PHE A 130 17.75 -19.94 -1.61
CA PHE A 130 17.10 -19.67 -0.34
C PHE A 130 18.11 -19.59 0.80
N GLN A 131 17.73 -19.05 1.94
CA GLN A 131 18.59 -18.84 3.11
C GLN A 131 19.11 -20.14 3.77
N ASN A 132 18.63 -21.31 3.38
CA ASN A 132 19.16 -22.62 3.74
C ASN A 132 20.20 -23.16 2.72
N GLY A 133 20.39 -22.48 1.59
CA GLY A 133 21.33 -22.85 0.52
C GLY A 133 20.72 -23.68 -0.61
N GLU A 134 19.43 -24.02 -0.56
CA GLU A 134 18.71 -24.65 -1.68
C GLU A 134 18.53 -23.68 -2.84
N GLU A 135 18.62 -24.16 -4.07
CA GLU A 135 18.39 -23.35 -5.27
C GLU A 135 16.91 -23.01 -5.41
N CYS A 136 16.62 -21.74 -5.74
CA CYS A 136 15.27 -21.30 -6.09
C CYS A 136 15.00 -21.63 -7.57
N THR A 137 13.99 -22.43 -7.82
CA THR A 137 13.67 -22.97 -9.14
C THR A 137 12.22 -22.69 -9.55
N ALA A 138 11.86 -23.07 -10.77
CA ALA A 138 10.48 -23.01 -11.27
C ALA A 138 9.50 -23.86 -10.44
N ASP A 139 9.99 -24.90 -9.74
CA ASP A 139 9.17 -25.72 -8.86
C ASP A 139 8.68 -24.90 -7.65
N ASP A 140 9.52 -24.02 -7.09
CA ASP A 140 9.17 -23.16 -5.95
C ASP A 140 8.16 -22.09 -6.35
N VAL A 141 8.35 -21.48 -7.53
CA VAL A 141 7.39 -20.52 -8.07
C VAL A 141 6.03 -21.19 -8.28
N LYS A 142 6.01 -22.35 -8.95
CA LYS A 142 4.77 -23.11 -9.16
C LYS A 142 4.11 -23.49 -7.83
N PHE A 143 4.88 -23.99 -6.88
CA PHE A 143 4.39 -24.37 -5.55
C PHE A 143 3.76 -23.19 -4.82
N THR A 144 4.40 -22.02 -4.81
CA THR A 144 3.89 -20.79 -4.20
C THR A 144 2.50 -20.45 -4.75
N PHE A 145 2.35 -20.37 -6.07
CA PHE A 145 1.07 -20.00 -6.66
C PHE A 145 0.02 -21.11 -6.58
N ASP A 146 0.38 -22.38 -6.66
CA ASP A 146 -0.55 -23.49 -6.41
C ASP A 146 -1.10 -23.44 -4.98
N ARG A 147 -0.24 -23.11 -4.01
CA ARG A 147 -0.60 -22.95 -2.60
C ARG A 147 -1.58 -21.78 -2.41
N ILE A 148 -1.32 -20.64 -3.03
CA ILE A 148 -2.22 -19.47 -3.03
C ILE A 148 -3.57 -19.83 -3.69
N LEU A 149 -3.56 -20.44 -4.89
CA LEU A 149 -4.78 -20.81 -5.62
C LEU A 149 -5.62 -21.88 -4.90
N SER A 150 -5.01 -22.71 -4.06
CA SER A 150 -5.73 -23.65 -3.19
C SER A 150 -6.59 -22.99 -2.12
N GLY A 151 -6.43 -21.67 -1.91
CA GLY A 151 -7.05 -20.92 -0.82
C GLY A 151 -6.38 -21.18 0.54
N TYR A 152 -5.10 -21.51 0.53
CA TYR A 152 -4.32 -21.71 1.75
C TYR A 152 -4.47 -20.53 2.73
N GLY A 153 -4.47 -20.84 4.02
CA GLY A 153 -4.70 -19.85 5.07
C GLY A 153 -6.18 -19.43 5.16
N ASP A 154 -6.44 -18.14 5.04
CA ASP A 154 -7.79 -17.57 5.06
C ASP A 154 -8.32 -17.20 3.66
N GLY A 155 -7.55 -17.51 2.62
CA GLY A 155 -7.90 -17.25 1.23
C GLY A 155 -7.84 -15.77 0.80
N THR A 156 -7.40 -14.87 1.67
CA THR A 156 -7.35 -13.42 1.34
C THR A 156 -6.34 -13.10 0.25
N ILE A 157 -5.26 -13.89 0.14
CA ILE A 157 -4.24 -13.70 -0.91
C ILE A 157 -4.77 -14.21 -2.26
N ALA A 158 -5.55 -15.28 -2.28
CA ALA A 158 -6.11 -15.82 -3.52
C ALA A 158 -6.95 -14.79 -4.30
N VAL A 159 -7.57 -13.83 -3.61
CA VAL A 159 -8.35 -12.75 -4.24
C VAL A 159 -7.47 -11.84 -5.11
N LEU A 160 -6.19 -11.69 -4.76
CA LEU A 160 -5.24 -10.94 -5.60
C LEU A 160 -5.00 -11.60 -6.97
N TYR A 161 -5.24 -12.90 -7.07
CA TYR A 161 -5.00 -13.71 -8.26
C TYR A 161 -6.30 -14.29 -8.85
N GLU A 162 -7.40 -13.56 -8.75
CA GLU A 162 -8.72 -14.00 -9.26
C GLU A 162 -8.71 -14.36 -10.75
N THR A 163 -7.86 -13.71 -11.54
CA THR A 163 -7.69 -13.94 -12.97
C THR A 163 -6.75 -15.10 -13.30
N LEU A 164 -5.92 -15.56 -12.37
CA LEU A 164 -4.98 -16.66 -12.58
C LEU A 164 -5.73 -18.01 -12.59
N ASP A 165 -5.46 -18.81 -13.62
CA ASP A 165 -5.99 -20.17 -13.76
C ASP A 165 -5.00 -21.21 -13.24
N SER A 166 -3.76 -21.15 -13.72
CA SER A 166 -2.72 -22.13 -13.37
C SER A 166 -1.32 -21.59 -13.63
N VAL A 167 -0.32 -22.22 -12.98
CA VAL A 167 1.10 -22.03 -13.23
C VAL A 167 1.71 -23.36 -13.64
N GLU A 168 2.42 -23.38 -14.75
CA GLU A 168 3.08 -24.58 -15.29
C GLU A 168 4.60 -24.39 -15.31
N LYS A 169 5.35 -25.40 -14.90
CA LYS A 169 6.79 -25.47 -15.10
C LYS A 169 7.09 -25.83 -16.55
N ILE A 170 7.87 -25.01 -17.25
CA ILE A 170 8.35 -25.28 -18.61
C ILE A 170 9.72 -25.97 -18.57
N ASP A 171 10.62 -25.44 -17.75
CA ASP A 171 11.93 -26.01 -17.44
C ASP A 171 12.35 -25.58 -16.02
N ASP A 172 13.59 -25.86 -15.60
CA ASP A 172 14.03 -25.61 -14.22
C ASP A 172 14.05 -24.12 -13.83
N LEU A 173 14.12 -23.21 -14.81
CA LEU A 173 14.16 -21.77 -14.58
C LEU A 173 13.00 -21.01 -15.26
N THR A 174 12.05 -21.69 -15.89
CA THR A 174 10.96 -21.04 -16.63
C THR A 174 9.61 -21.57 -16.18
N VAL A 175 8.73 -20.66 -15.80
CA VAL A 175 7.32 -20.92 -15.52
C VAL A 175 6.43 -20.23 -16.53
N GLN A 176 5.25 -20.79 -16.77
CA GLN A 176 4.20 -20.20 -17.57
C GLN A 176 2.96 -19.97 -16.70
N PHE A 177 2.54 -18.71 -16.63
CA PHE A 177 1.26 -18.32 -16.01
C PHE A 177 0.17 -18.35 -17.07
N LYS A 178 -0.95 -18.99 -16.77
CA LYS A 178 -2.16 -19.01 -17.60
C LYS A 178 -3.27 -18.28 -16.88
N LEU A 179 -3.86 -17.30 -17.54
CA LEU A 179 -4.96 -16.52 -17.02
C LEU A 179 -6.29 -17.01 -17.60
N LYS A 180 -7.37 -16.91 -16.81
CA LYS A 180 -8.76 -17.17 -17.23
C LYS A 180 -9.27 -16.16 -18.25
N LYS A 181 -8.74 -14.92 -18.17
CA LYS A 181 -9.05 -13.77 -19.02
C LYS A 181 -7.86 -12.80 -18.99
N PRO A 182 -7.76 -11.83 -19.92
CA PRO A 182 -6.74 -10.78 -19.83
C PRO A 182 -6.76 -10.08 -18.46
N ASP A 183 -5.58 -9.67 -18.00
CA ASP A 183 -5.42 -8.88 -16.77
C ASP A 183 -4.32 -7.83 -16.98
N ALA A 184 -4.72 -6.59 -17.17
CA ALA A 184 -3.81 -5.47 -17.43
C ALA A 184 -2.88 -5.16 -16.22
N ALA A 185 -3.26 -5.59 -15.02
CA ALA A 185 -2.47 -5.38 -13.80
C ALA A 185 -1.68 -6.62 -13.36
N PHE A 186 -1.62 -7.69 -14.17
CA PHE A 186 -1.05 -8.97 -13.73
C PHE A 186 0.43 -8.86 -13.35
N GLU A 187 1.24 -8.09 -14.09
CA GLU A 187 2.64 -7.85 -13.75
C GLU A 187 2.78 -7.11 -12.40
N GLN A 188 1.92 -6.14 -12.12
CA GLN A 188 1.89 -5.44 -10.82
C GLN A 188 1.54 -6.41 -9.68
N ARG A 189 0.64 -7.36 -9.91
CA ARG A 189 0.30 -8.40 -8.92
C ARG A 189 1.49 -9.30 -8.62
N LEU A 190 2.30 -9.68 -9.63
CA LEU A 190 3.53 -10.46 -9.46
C LEU A 190 4.65 -9.69 -8.74
N GLY A 191 4.55 -8.37 -8.66
CA GLY A 191 5.45 -7.49 -7.92
C GLY A 191 4.96 -7.12 -6.52
N SER A 192 3.77 -7.56 -6.13
CA SER A 192 3.18 -7.19 -4.85
C SER A 192 3.76 -7.99 -3.70
N ILE A 193 4.48 -7.33 -2.79
CA ILE A 193 4.96 -7.98 -1.55
C ILE A 193 3.80 -8.48 -0.66
N TRP A 194 2.59 -8.06 -0.95
CA TRP A 194 1.39 -8.47 -0.25
C TRP A 194 0.83 -9.84 -0.72
N GLY A 195 1.58 -10.66 -1.43
CA GLY A 195 1.10 -11.97 -1.82
C GLY A 195 1.82 -12.58 -3.03
N ALA A 196 3.00 -12.05 -3.39
CA ALA A 196 3.82 -12.63 -4.48
C ALA A 196 5.20 -13.10 -4.00
N SER A 197 5.41 -13.20 -2.69
CA SER A 197 6.66 -13.68 -2.11
C SER A 197 6.88 -15.16 -2.42
N ILE A 198 8.01 -15.50 -3.03
CA ILE A 198 8.31 -16.89 -3.40
C ILE A 198 8.81 -17.64 -2.18
N VAL A 199 8.25 -18.83 -1.94
CA VAL A 199 8.55 -19.68 -0.79
C VAL A 199 9.16 -21.02 -1.22
N PRO A 200 10.03 -21.65 -0.38
CA PRO A 200 10.76 -22.87 -0.71
C PRO A 200 9.88 -24.12 -0.57
N LYS A 201 9.61 -24.79 -1.67
CA LYS A 201 8.77 -25.99 -1.73
C LYS A 201 9.30 -27.11 -0.83
N ASP A 202 10.53 -27.54 -1.07
CA ASP A 202 11.07 -28.74 -0.42
C ASP A 202 11.22 -28.53 1.09
N TYR A 203 11.61 -27.34 1.52
CA TYR A 203 11.67 -26.98 2.93
C TYR A 203 10.30 -27.00 3.61
N ILE A 204 9.26 -26.44 2.97
CA ILE A 204 7.91 -26.45 3.52
C ILE A 204 7.34 -27.88 3.57
N GLU A 205 7.59 -28.69 2.53
CA GLU A 205 7.20 -30.11 2.52
C GLU A 205 7.90 -30.92 3.63
N GLU A 206 9.15 -30.55 4.00
CA GLU A 206 9.90 -31.20 5.08
C GLU A 206 9.37 -30.81 6.48
N ILE A 207 9.23 -29.50 6.76
CA ILE A 207 8.91 -29.02 8.11
C ILE A 207 7.40 -28.86 8.38
N GLY A 208 6.59 -28.73 7.35
CA GLY A 208 5.15 -28.49 7.38
C GLY A 208 4.78 -27.02 7.50
N ASP A 209 3.58 -26.69 7.00
CA ASP A 209 3.01 -25.33 6.97
C ASP A 209 2.97 -24.65 8.35
N GLU A 210 2.67 -25.39 9.42
CA GLU A 210 2.58 -24.81 10.76
C GLU A 210 3.95 -24.35 11.28
N ALA A 211 5.01 -25.13 11.03
CA ALA A 211 6.35 -24.77 11.43
C ALA A 211 6.90 -23.61 10.59
N PHE A 212 6.56 -23.52 9.30
CA PHE A 212 6.99 -22.45 8.42
C PHE A 212 6.52 -21.06 8.88
N GLN A 213 5.39 -20.95 9.58
CA GLN A 213 4.88 -19.68 10.11
C GLN A 213 5.84 -18.99 11.08
N THR A 214 6.70 -19.74 11.76
CA THR A 214 7.63 -19.22 12.77
C THR A 214 9.09 -19.48 12.46
N ALA A 215 9.36 -20.24 11.40
CA ALA A 215 10.69 -20.53 10.88
C ALA A 215 10.75 -20.33 9.36
N PRO A 216 10.33 -19.18 8.84
CA PRO A 216 10.35 -18.94 7.40
C PRO A 216 11.78 -18.79 6.90
N ILE A 217 11.97 -19.20 5.65
CA ILE A 217 13.14 -18.85 4.83
C ILE A 217 12.66 -18.34 3.48
N GLY A 218 13.39 -17.40 2.92
CA GLY A 218 13.16 -16.81 1.60
C GLY A 218 14.45 -16.65 0.84
N THR A 219 14.43 -15.89 -0.24
CA THR A 219 15.60 -15.55 -1.06
C THR A 219 16.17 -14.17 -0.76
N GLY A 220 15.54 -13.40 0.15
CA GLY A 220 15.93 -12.05 0.50
C GLY A 220 17.23 -11.95 1.31
N PRO A 221 17.70 -10.72 1.56
CA PRO A 221 19.03 -10.46 2.13
C PRO A 221 19.21 -10.84 3.60
N TYR A 222 18.12 -11.13 4.32
CA TYR A 222 18.17 -11.48 5.74
C TYR A 222 17.41 -12.76 6.04
N LYS A 223 17.98 -13.59 6.90
CA LYS A 223 17.37 -14.82 7.43
C LYS A 223 16.94 -14.63 8.88
N LEU A 224 15.80 -15.19 9.24
CA LEU A 224 15.33 -15.24 10.62
C LEU A 224 16.16 -16.25 11.43
N THR A 225 16.77 -15.77 12.53
CA THR A 225 17.59 -16.61 13.43
C THR A 225 17.03 -16.72 14.83
N GLN A 226 16.10 -15.81 15.22
CA GLN A 226 15.37 -15.89 16.46
C GLN A 226 13.93 -15.41 16.25
N TYR A 227 12.99 -16.17 16.80
CA TYR A 227 11.57 -15.84 16.85
C TYR A 227 11.06 -16.01 18.29
N SER A 228 10.61 -14.94 18.91
CA SER A 228 9.94 -14.95 20.23
C SER A 228 8.91 -13.83 20.31
N PRO A 229 7.94 -13.88 21.23
CA PRO A 229 6.96 -12.81 21.39
C PRO A 229 7.56 -11.42 21.66
N GLU A 230 8.76 -11.36 22.23
CA GLU A 230 9.42 -10.12 22.61
C GLU A 230 10.40 -9.61 21.54
N LYS A 231 10.96 -10.52 20.72
CA LYS A 231 12.02 -10.15 19.80
C LYS A 231 12.16 -11.12 18.62
N TYR A 232 12.35 -10.56 17.41
CA TYR A 232 12.81 -11.26 16.23
C TYR A 232 14.20 -10.78 15.86
N VAL A 233 15.05 -11.69 15.40
CA VAL A 233 16.39 -11.39 14.93
C VAL A 233 16.55 -11.87 13.50
N LEU A 234 16.89 -10.94 12.64
CA LEU A 234 17.29 -11.22 11.27
C LEU A 234 18.81 -11.05 11.15
N GLU A 235 19.50 -12.01 10.57
CA GLU A 235 20.92 -11.92 10.25
C GLU A 235 21.13 -11.87 8.74
N ARG A 236 22.06 -11.04 8.30
CA ARG A 236 22.41 -10.90 6.88
C ARG A 236 22.78 -12.26 6.30
N TYR A 237 22.21 -12.58 5.15
CA TYR A 237 22.49 -13.81 4.44
C TYR A 237 23.65 -13.59 3.46
N ASP A 238 24.80 -14.24 3.71
CA ASP A 238 25.99 -14.06 2.87
C ASP A 238 25.83 -14.65 1.45
N GLY A 239 24.88 -15.57 1.26
CA GLY A 239 24.53 -16.15 -0.06
C GLY A 239 23.51 -15.32 -0.85
N PHE A 240 23.14 -14.13 -0.37
CA PHE A 240 22.20 -13.28 -1.07
C PHE A 240 22.72 -12.87 -2.46
N TRP A 241 21.86 -12.98 -3.46
CA TRP A 241 22.18 -12.77 -4.87
C TRP A 241 22.35 -11.30 -5.28
N GLY A 242 21.84 -10.36 -4.47
CA GLY A 242 21.94 -8.92 -4.69
C GLY A 242 23.04 -8.25 -3.87
N ASP A 243 23.02 -6.92 -3.84
CA ASP A 243 23.97 -6.11 -3.08
C ASP A 243 23.77 -6.26 -1.57
N LYS A 244 24.88 -6.28 -0.82
CA LYS A 244 24.86 -6.51 0.63
C LYS A 244 24.29 -5.31 1.38
N PRO A 245 23.30 -5.52 2.28
CA PRO A 245 22.80 -4.44 3.15
C PRO A 245 23.85 -3.95 4.16
N ALA A 246 23.71 -2.70 4.61
CA ALA A 246 24.62 -2.08 5.57
C ALA A 246 24.57 -2.74 6.96
N ALA A 247 23.39 -3.16 7.44
CA ALA A 247 23.26 -3.81 8.75
C ALA A 247 23.58 -5.31 8.65
N LYS A 248 24.48 -5.81 9.53
CA LYS A 248 24.79 -7.25 9.63
C LYS A 248 23.67 -8.01 10.34
N LYS A 249 22.96 -7.34 11.22
CA LYS A 249 21.87 -7.89 12.02
C LYS A 249 20.79 -6.84 12.22
N ILE A 250 19.52 -7.28 12.20
CA ILE A 250 18.36 -6.46 12.58
C ILE A 250 17.68 -7.13 13.76
N GLU A 251 17.40 -6.38 14.81
CA GLU A 251 16.61 -6.81 15.97
C GLU A 251 15.30 -6.02 15.99
N PHE A 252 14.18 -6.69 15.77
CA PHE A 252 12.85 -6.14 15.99
C PHE A 252 12.40 -6.48 17.40
N ILE A 253 12.13 -5.46 18.21
CA ILE A 253 11.86 -5.59 19.65
C ILE A 253 10.45 -5.05 19.92
N SER A 254 9.65 -5.81 20.67
CA SER A 254 8.28 -5.41 21.03
C SER A 254 8.28 -4.36 22.12
N TYR A 255 7.68 -3.20 21.83
CA TYR A 255 7.38 -2.11 22.77
C TYR A 255 5.93 -1.65 22.54
N PRO A 256 4.93 -2.31 23.10
CA PRO A 256 3.52 -1.98 22.83
C PRO A 256 3.17 -0.53 23.18
N GLU A 257 3.68 -0.04 24.32
CA GLU A 257 3.41 1.32 24.78
C GLU A 257 4.24 2.36 24.03
N ALA A 258 3.60 3.36 23.42
CA ALA A 258 4.28 4.42 22.67
C ALA A 258 5.33 5.17 23.52
N SER A 259 5.01 5.46 24.79
CA SER A 259 5.95 6.13 25.72
C SER A 259 7.21 5.31 25.99
N ALA A 260 7.10 3.97 26.03
CA ALA A 260 8.25 3.09 26.19
C ALA A 260 9.11 3.06 24.92
N ARG A 261 8.48 3.00 23.73
CA ARG A 261 9.19 3.10 22.44
C ARG A 261 9.98 4.40 22.33
N MET A 262 9.32 5.54 22.58
CA MET A 262 9.99 6.85 22.55
C MET A 262 11.14 6.93 23.53
N THR A 263 10.99 6.40 24.73
CA THR A 263 12.06 6.36 25.74
C THR A 263 13.24 5.52 25.23
N ALA A 264 12.99 4.34 24.68
CA ALA A 264 14.02 3.45 24.13
C ALA A 264 14.82 4.12 23.00
N LEU A 265 14.17 4.90 22.12
CA LEU A 265 14.83 5.69 21.09
C LEU A 265 15.72 6.79 21.71
N ILE A 266 15.16 7.61 22.60
CA ILE A 266 15.86 8.75 23.23
C ILE A 266 17.07 8.29 24.05
N THR A 267 16.97 7.13 24.70
CA THR A 267 18.09 6.56 25.50
C THR A 267 19.10 5.78 24.65
N GLY A 268 18.84 5.57 23.36
CA GLY A 268 19.72 4.83 22.45
C GLY A 268 19.64 3.30 22.63
N GLU A 269 18.58 2.79 23.27
CA GLU A 269 18.32 1.36 23.37
C GLU A 269 17.90 0.77 22.00
N VAL A 270 17.16 1.57 21.21
CA VAL A 270 16.81 1.25 19.82
C VAL A 270 17.22 2.40 18.89
N ASP A 271 17.35 2.09 17.61
CA ASP A 271 17.82 3.00 16.55
C ASP A 271 16.66 3.60 15.76
N ILE A 272 15.56 2.83 15.62
CA ILE A 272 14.33 3.25 14.93
C ILE A 272 13.14 2.78 15.77
N ILE A 273 12.06 3.57 15.77
CA ILE A 273 10.75 3.17 16.30
C ILE A 273 9.64 3.45 15.27
N ASN A 274 8.58 2.66 15.28
CA ASN A 274 7.37 2.91 14.49
C ASN A 274 6.26 3.55 15.34
N ASP A 275 5.17 3.93 14.65
CA ASP A 275 3.92 4.43 15.24
C ASP A 275 4.18 5.52 16.29
N VAL A 276 4.94 6.55 15.90
CA VAL A 276 5.13 7.76 16.71
C VAL A 276 3.81 8.54 16.70
N PRO A 277 3.23 8.85 17.87
CA PRO A 277 2.04 9.70 17.92
C PRO A 277 2.31 11.10 17.34
N SER A 278 1.38 11.65 16.58
CA SER A 278 1.53 12.97 15.94
C SER A 278 1.77 14.09 16.95
N ASP A 279 1.20 14.02 18.15
CA ASP A 279 1.38 14.97 19.24
C ASP A 279 2.75 14.84 19.97
N ALA A 280 3.50 13.76 19.70
CA ALA A 280 4.83 13.54 20.27
C ALA A 280 5.97 14.01 19.36
N VAL A 281 5.68 14.34 18.10
CA VAL A 281 6.69 14.69 17.07
C VAL A 281 7.58 15.85 17.53
N ASP A 282 7.00 16.95 17.99
CA ASP A 282 7.76 18.11 18.48
C ASP A 282 8.67 17.75 19.66
N THR A 283 8.22 16.86 20.54
CA THR A 283 9.01 16.42 21.70
C THR A 283 10.24 15.63 21.27
N ILE A 284 10.10 14.72 20.31
CA ILE A 284 11.21 13.93 19.78
C ILE A 284 12.17 14.85 19.01
N ASN A 285 11.66 15.69 18.12
CA ASN A 285 12.48 16.61 17.31
C ASN A 285 13.23 17.67 18.15
N ALA A 286 12.72 18.01 19.33
CA ALA A 286 13.44 18.88 20.29
C ALA A 286 14.55 18.15 21.06
N THR A 287 14.61 16.81 20.95
CA THR A 287 15.62 15.99 21.66
C THR A 287 16.83 15.79 20.75
N SER A 288 18.03 16.12 21.25
CA SER A 288 19.27 15.94 20.50
C SER A 288 19.55 14.46 20.20
N GLY A 289 19.97 14.15 18.99
CA GLY A 289 20.39 12.82 18.58
C GLY A 289 19.27 11.95 17.99
N VAL A 290 18.06 12.47 17.89
CA VAL A 290 16.90 11.77 17.31
C VAL A 290 16.01 12.72 16.53
N SER A 291 15.27 12.20 15.57
CA SER A 291 14.27 12.96 14.80
C SER A 291 13.08 12.07 14.41
N VAL A 292 12.01 12.69 13.97
CA VAL A 292 10.87 11.99 13.39
C VAL A 292 10.89 12.16 11.88
N VAL A 293 10.64 11.06 11.16
CA VAL A 293 10.46 11.02 9.72
C VAL A 293 9.11 10.37 9.41
N GLY A 294 8.44 10.81 8.35
CA GLY A 294 7.12 10.32 7.94
C GLY A 294 7.12 9.74 6.54
N SER A 295 6.21 8.82 6.29
CA SER A 295 5.91 8.29 4.97
C SER A 295 4.41 8.27 4.75
N SER A 296 3.94 8.90 3.68
CA SER A 296 2.54 8.83 3.26
C SER A 296 2.26 7.40 2.77
N ILE A 297 1.50 6.64 3.55
CA ILE A 297 1.22 5.24 3.23
C ILE A 297 0.08 5.11 2.22
N LYS A 298 0.14 4.10 1.36
CA LYS A 298 -0.93 3.72 0.42
C LYS A 298 -2.07 3.01 1.16
N ASN A 299 -2.61 3.68 2.19
CA ASN A 299 -3.69 3.14 3.02
C ASN A 299 -4.64 4.27 3.43
N ILE A 300 -5.92 4.13 3.07
CA ILE A 300 -6.98 5.07 3.44
C ILE A 300 -7.79 4.45 4.57
N HIS A 301 -8.00 5.20 5.65
CA HIS A 301 -8.98 4.82 6.67
C HIS A 301 -10.39 4.98 6.12
N ILE A 302 -11.23 3.97 6.32
CA ILE A 302 -12.57 3.87 5.76
C ILE A 302 -13.59 3.39 6.79
N TYR A 303 -14.84 3.67 6.52
CA TYR A 303 -15.97 2.97 7.11
C TYR A 303 -16.65 2.11 6.05
N VAL A 304 -16.93 0.87 6.39
CA VAL A 304 -17.74 -0.06 5.56
C VAL A 304 -19.15 -0.11 6.14
N PHE A 305 -20.15 0.13 5.31
CA PHE A 305 -21.55 0.19 5.69
C PHE A 305 -22.26 -1.14 5.42
N ASN A 306 -23.09 -1.59 6.35
CA ASN A 306 -23.93 -2.75 6.15
C ASN A 306 -25.21 -2.36 5.39
N THR A 307 -25.18 -2.48 4.09
CA THR A 307 -26.30 -2.13 3.22
C THR A 307 -27.33 -3.25 3.07
N LYS A 308 -27.02 -4.47 3.56
CA LYS A 308 -27.84 -5.67 3.41
C LYS A 308 -28.81 -5.92 4.56
N ASN A 309 -28.64 -5.22 5.69
CA ASN A 309 -29.55 -5.36 6.83
C ASN A 309 -30.85 -4.61 6.53
N GLU A 310 -31.85 -5.30 6.00
CA GLU A 310 -33.14 -4.71 5.63
C GLU A 310 -33.95 -4.20 6.85
N ASP A 311 -33.63 -4.68 8.06
CA ASP A 311 -34.26 -4.24 9.31
C ASP A 311 -33.62 -2.95 9.86
N SER A 312 -32.46 -2.54 9.34
CA SER A 312 -31.77 -1.28 9.73
C SER A 312 -31.98 -0.18 8.69
N ILE A 313 -32.03 1.06 9.17
CA ILE A 313 -32.03 2.27 8.31
C ILE A 313 -30.80 2.32 7.40
N MET A 314 -29.73 1.60 7.73
CA MET A 314 -28.53 1.48 6.91
C MET A 314 -28.79 0.85 5.53
N SER A 315 -29.91 0.14 5.32
CA SER A 315 -30.33 -0.31 3.99
C SER A 315 -30.74 0.87 3.08
N ASN A 316 -31.13 2.01 3.65
CA ASN A 316 -31.52 3.20 2.91
C ASN A 316 -30.33 3.98 2.38
N GLN A 317 -30.17 4.09 1.06
CA GLN A 317 -29.06 4.79 0.41
C GLN A 317 -28.97 6.27 0.81
N LYS A 318 -30.09 7.00 0.92
CA LYS A 318 -30.07 8.42 1.32
C LYS A 318 -29.54 8.60 2.73
N PHE A 319 -29.83 7.66 3.63
CA PHE A 319 -29.31 7.69 4.99
C PHE A 319 -27.78 7.54 4.99
N ARG A 320 -27.24 6.58 4.24
CA ARG A 320 -25.80 6.40 4.12
C ARG A 320 -25.10 7.60 3.47
N GLN A 321 -25.73 8.20 2.44
CA GLN A 321 -25.23 9.45 1.84
C GLN A 321 -25.20 10.58 2.87
N ALA A 322 -26.23 10.69 3.73
CA ALA A 322 -26.26 11.67 4.82
C ALA A 322 -25.09 11.48 5.79
N LEU A 323 -24.83 10.25 6.23
CA LEU A 323 -23.69 9.95 7.12
C LEU A 323 -22.36 10.35 6.47
N THR A 324 -22.18 10.02 5.19
CA THR A 324 -20.95 10.33 4.44
C THR A 324 -20.73 11.84 4.30
N MET A 325 -21.80 12.62 4.03
CA MET A 325 -21.73 14.08 3.90
C MET A 325 -21.62 14.80 5.25
N ALA A 326 -21.98 14.16 6.36
CA ALA A 326 -21.87 14.70 7.70
C ALA A 326 -20.43 14.68 8.25
N ILE A 327 -19.53 13.90 7.66
CA ILE A 327 -18.16 13.76 8.16
C ILE A 327 -17.30 14.93 7.65
N ASP A 328 -16.89 15.81 8.56
CA ASP A 328 -15.90 16.85 8.32
C ASP A 328 -14.49 16.24 8.38
N ARG A 329 -14.05 15.74 7.24
CA ARG A 329 -12.76 15.06 7.09
C ARG A 329 -11.57 15.98 7.35
N GLN A 330 -11.70 17.26 6.95
CA GLN A 330 -10.64 18.23 7.17
C GLN A 330 -10.47 18.52 8.67
N THR A 331 -11.57 18.68 9.42
CA THR A 331 -11.50 18.83 10.88
C THR A 331 -10.89 17.61 11.56
N LEU A 332 -11.16 16.37 11.09
CA LEU A 332 -10.50 15.16 11.61
C LEU A 332 -8.98 15.21 11.38
N VAL A 333 -8.55 15.54 10.16
CA VAL A 333 -7.13 15.65 9.81
C VAL A 333 -6.45 16.73 10.66
N ASP A 334 -6.99 17.95 10.68
CA ASP A 334 -6.39 19.09 11.37
C ASP A 334 -6.30 18.86 12.89
N THR A 335 -7.29 18.16 13.47
CA THR A 335 -7.37 17.98 14.94
C THR A 335 -6.56 16.78 15.42
N LEU A 336 -6.57 15.66 14.67
CA LEU A 336 -5.99 14.40 15.12
C LEU A 336 -4.59 14.14 14.57
N TRP A 337 -4.26 14.73 13.40
CA TRP A 337 -3.04 14.38 12.68
C TRP A 337 -2.11 15.57 12.44
N SER A 338 -2.56 16.80 12.76
CA SER A 338 -1.81 18.02 12.43
C SER A 338 -1.50 18.08 10.93
N GLU A 339 -0.25 17.96 10.51
CA GLU A 339 0.16 17.93 9.11
C GLU A 339 0.43 16.51 8.57
N TYR A 340 0.24 15.46 9.41
CA TYR A 340 0.63 14.08 9.12
C TYR A 340 -0.52 13.22 8.58
N ALA A 341 -1.49 13.83 7.96
CA ALA A 341 -2.53 13.16 7.18
C ALA A 341 -3.12 14.11 6.15
N LYS A 342 -3.78 13.54 5.15
CA LYS A 342 -4.54 14.32 4.15
C LYS A 342 -5.92 13.73 3.92
N VAL A 343 -6.82 14.57 3.44
CA VAL A 343 -8.11 14.13 2.91
C VAL A 343 -7.91 13.71 1.45
N PRO A 344 -8.14 12.44 1.10
CA PRO A 344 -7.98 12.01 -0.28
C PRO A 344 -9.14 12.55 -1.16
N ASN A 345 -8.87 12.79 -2.44
CA ASN A 345 -9.89 13.17 -3.41
C ASN A 345 -10.57 11.93 -4.01
N GLY A 346 -11.22 11.12 -3.19
CA GLY A 346 -11.80 9.84 -3.55
C GLY A 346 -10.99 8.66 -3.02
N HIS A 347 -11.44 7.46 -3.34
CA HIS A 347 -10.79 6.22 -2.92
C HIS A 347 -9.70 5.82 -3.91
N GLN A 348 -8.63 6.59 -3.97
CA GLN A 348 -7.51 6.43 -4.89
C GLN A 348 -6.19 6.93 -4.26
N PHE A 349 -5.07 6.62 -4.92
CA PHE A 349 -3.73 7.03 -4.51
C PHE A 349 -2.99 7.71 -5.66
N GLU A 350 -2.19 8.73 -5.36
CA GLU A 350 -1.38 9.45 -6.34
C GLU A 350 -0.37 8.53 -7.08
N SER A 351 0.06 7.45 -6.41
CA SER A 351 0.94 6.44 -6.98
C SER A 351 0.32 5.62 -8.13
N TYR A 352 -0.99 5.77 -8.39
CA TYR A 352 -1.61 5.15 -9.57
C TYR A 352 -1.19 5.79 -10.89
N GLY A 353 -0.39 6.87 -10.85
CA GLY A 353 0.14 7.53 -12.04
C GLY A 353 -0.95 7.95 -13.01
N ASP A 354 -0.89 7.44 -14.24
CA ASP A 354 -1.88 7.78 -15.27
C ASP A 354 -3.32 7.37 -14.94
N LEU A 355 -3.53 6.46 -13.99
CA LEU A 355 -4.87 6.05 -13.53
C LEU A 355 -5.39 6.90 -12.37
N TYR A 356 -4.58 7.81 -11.82
CA TYR A 356 -5.03 8.76 -10.82
C TYR A 356 -5.89 9.85 -11.44
N ILE A 357 -7.06 10.11 -10.86
CA ILE A 357 -8.04 11.09 -11.35
C ILE A 357 -7.91 12.37 -10.53
N GLU A 358 -7.01 13.25 -10.95
CA GLU A 358 -6.67 14.49 -10.21
C GLU A 358 -7.88 15.41 -9.99
N ASP A 359 -8.78 15.50 -10.96
CA ASP A 359 -9.97 16.34 -10.92
C ASP A 359 -11.20 15.67 -10.30
N TYR A 360 -11.05 14.51 -9.65
CA TYR A 360 -12.17 13.87 -8.97
C TYR A 360 -12.58 14.70 -7.74
N PRO A 361 -13.86 15.08 -7.62
CA PRO A 361 -14.29 16.02 -6.57
C PRO A 361 -14.35 15.40 -5.18
N GLY A 362 -14.46 14.07 -5.10
CA GLY A 362 -14.74 13.35 -3.85
C GLY A 362 -16.06 13.76 -3.19
N VAL A 363 -16.33 13.17 -2.04
CA VAL A 363 -17.53 13.50 -1.25
C VAL A 363 -17.27 14.78 -0.45
N GLN A 364 -18.13 15.78 -0.66
CA GLN A 364 -18.05 17.07 0.03
C GLN A 364 -18.74 17.02 1.39
N TYR A 365 -18.15 17.69 2.38
CA TYR A 365 -18.81 17.95 3.67
C TYR A 365 -19.95 18.92 3.47
N ASP A 366 -21.18 18.50 3.77
CA ASP A 366 -22.39 19.31 3.69
C ASP A 366 -23.42 18.86 4.75
N PRO A 367 -23.29 19.35 6.00
CA PRO A 367 -24.17 18.95 7.09
C PRO A 367 -25.63 19.42 6.90
N GLU A 368 -25.87 20.49 6.13
CA GLU A 368 -27.24 20.92 5.83
C GLU A 368 -27.92 19.92 4.90
N LYS A 369 -27.25 19.53 3.83
CA LYS A 369 -27.74 18.50 2.92
C LYS A 369 -27.88 17.15 3.63
N ALA A 370 -26.95 16.80 4.50
CA ALA A 370 -27.03 15.61 5.33
C ALA A 370 -28.32 15.59 6.18
N ARG A 371 -28.68 16.69 6.84
CA ARG A 371 -29.95 16.79 7.60
C ARG A 371 -31.19 16.62 6.72
N GLU A 372 -31.20 17.16 5.50
CA GLU A 372 -32.27 16.93 4.54
C GLU A 372 -32.40 15.44 4.19
N LEU A 373 -31.29 14.78 3.88
CA LEU A 373 -31.27 13.37 3.52
C LEU A 373 -31.67 12.45 4.70
N VAL A 374 -31.30 12.78 5.94
CA VAL A 374 -31.79 12.08 7.13
C VAL A 374 -33.32 12.11 7.20
N LYS A 375 -33.95 13.28 6.98
CA LYS A 375 -35.41 13.40 6.96
C LYS A 375 -36.03 12.64 5.79
N GLU A 376 -35.43 12.72 4.60
CA GLU A 376 -35.92 12.02 3.42
C GLU A 376 -35.76 10.49 3.51
N SER A 377 -34.80 9.99 4.32
CA SER A 377 -34.62 8.56 4.55
C SER A 377 -35.72 7.94 5.41
N GLY A 378 -36.42 8.74 6.18
CA GLY A 378 -37.44 8.28 7.12
C GLY A 378 -36.87 7.83 8.47
N TYR A 379 -35.62 8.16 8.79
CA TYR A 379 -35.04 7.91 10.10
C TYR A 379 -35.83 8.58 11.21
N ASP A 380 -36.28 7.82 12.19
CA ASP A 380 -37.20 8.27 13.25
C ASP A 380 -36.49 8.82 14.51
N GLY A 381 -35.14 8.70 14.53
CA GLY A 381 -34.34 9.13 15.67
C GLY A 381 -34.29 8.14 16.83
N GLU A 382 -34.82 6.93 16.69
CA GLU A 382 -34.79 5.90 17.75
C GLU A 382 -33.69 4.86 17.54
N GLU A 383 -33.42 4.43 16.31
CA GLU A 383 -32.34 3.49 16.00
C GLU A 383 -30.98 4.13 16.31
N VAL A 384 -30.12 3.37 17.03
CA VAL A 384 -28.75 3.78 17.35
C VAL A 384 -27.80 3.06 16.40
N ILE A 385 -27.04 3.82 15.64
CA ILE A 385 -26.08 3.29 14.63
C ILE A 385 -24.80 2.84 15.34
N SER A 386 -24.47 1.57 15.22
CA SER A 386 -23.26 0.99 15.79
C SER A 386 -22.04 1.20 14.87
N ILE A 387 -20.94 1.73 15.41
CA ILE A 387 -19.63 1.81 14.75
C ILE A 387 -18.69 0.81 15.41
N GLU A 388 -18.53 -0.35 14.78
CA GLU A 388 -17.66 -1.42 15.27
C GLU A 388 -16.20 -1.13 14.94
N MET A 389 -15.30 -1.15 15.93
CA MET A 389 -13.86 -0.95 15.74
C MET A 389 -13.02 -1.74 16.73
N ALA A 390 -11.75 -2.02 16.38
CA ALA A 390 -10.77 -2.60 17.30
C ALA A 390 -10.16 -1.50 18.16
N ASP A 391 -10.18 -1.70 19.49
CA ASP A 391 -9.64 -0.76 20.46
C ASP A 391 -8.13 -0.54 20.23
N GLY A 392 -7.72 0.70 20.00
CA GLY A 392 -6.31 1.08 19.84
C GLY A 392 -5.57 0.45 18.65
N TYR A 393 -6.29 -0.21 17.73
CA TYR A 393 -5.66 -0.87 16.57
C TYR A 393 -5.10 0.13 15.54
N TYR A 394 -5.84 1.20 15.28
CA TYR A 394 -5.40 2.29 14.42
C TYR A 394 -4.99 3.50 15.26
N THR A 395 -3.87 4.12 14.94
CA THR A 395 -3.47 5.39 15.54
C THR A 395 -4.59 6.42 15.36
N ASN A 396 -4.98 7.11 16.43
CA ASN A 396 -6.10 8.04 16.49
C ASN A 396 -7.49 7.46 16.08
N GLY A 397 -7.62 6.13 15.90
CA GLY A 397 -8.86 5.52 15.44
C GLY A 397 -10.03 5.71 16.41
N ASN A 398 -9.79 5.54 17.71
CA ASN A 398 -10.80 5.72 18.75
C ASN A 398 -11.31 7.17 18.80
N GLN A 399 -10.38 8.15 18.76
CA GLN A 399 -10.71 9.58 18.75
C GLN A 399 -11.48 9.97 17.48
N ALA A 400 -11.10 9.43 16.32
CA ALA A 400 -11.84 9.63 15.08
C ALA A 400 -13.28 9.08 15.18
N GLY A 401 -13.45 7.88 15.76
CA GLY A 401 -14.75 7.27 15.97
C GLY A 401 -15.68 8.15 16.83
N GLU A 402 -15.19 8.62 17.97
CA GLU A 402 -15.95 9.49 18.86
C GLU A 402 -16.27 10.86 18.23
N ALA A 403 -15.34 11.45 17.48
CA ALA A 403 -15.58 12.68 16.76
C ALA A 403 -16.69 12.50 15.70
N ILE A 404 -16.68 11.38 14.97
CA ILE A 404 -17.69 11.06 13.95
C ILE A 404 -19.07 10.82 14.61
N VAL A 405 -19.15 10.16 15.77
CA VAL A 405 -20.38 10.05 16.55
C VAL A 405 -20.96 11.44 16.87
N SER A 406 -20.10 12.39 17.27
CA SER A 406 -20.53 13.77 17.50
C SER A 406 -21.04 14.44 16.21
N MET A 407 -20.37 14.26 15.07
CA MET A 407 -20.80 14.80 13.77
C MET A 407 -22.16 14.21 13.33
N PHE A 408 -22.39 12.91 13.61
CA PHE A 408 -23.69 12.29 13.35
C PHE A 408 -24.80 12.85 14.25
N ALA A 409 -24.48 13.13 15.52
CA ALA A 409 -25.44 13.79 16.42
C ALA A 409 -25.82 15.19 15.93
N ASP A 410 -24.92 15.95 15.32
CA ASP A 410 -25.17 17.27 14.76
C ASP A 410 -26.21 17.26 13.62
N ILE A 411 -26.33 16.15 12.91
CA ILE A 411 -27.36 15.95 11.86
C ILE A 411 -28.59 15.22 12.36
N GLY A 412 -28.67 14.96 13.68
CA GLY A 412 -29.81 14.31 14.33
C GLY A 412 -29.81 12.80 14.31
N VAL A 413 -28.65 12.15 14.07
CA VAL A 413 -28.49 10.70 14.08
C VAL A 413 -27.84 10.25 15.38
N LYS A 414 -28.44 9.25 16.05
CA LYS A 414 -27.85 8.59 17.21
C LYS A 414 -26.85 7.55 16.76
N ALA A 415 -25.64 7.59 17.29
CA ALA A 415 -24.61 6.59 17.01
C ALA A 415 -23.78 6.29 18.26
N GLU A 416 -23.12 5.14 18.28
CA GLU A 416 -22.19 4.76 19.35
C GLU A 416 -21.01 3.95 18.79
N VAL A 417 -19.84 4.06 19.43
CA VAL A 417 -18.68 3.21 19.15
C VAL A 417 -18.80 1.91 19.95
N VAL A 418 -18.61 0.78 19.25
CA VAL A 418 -18.58 -0.55 19.81
C VAL A 418 -17.19 -1.17 19.62
N TYR A 419 -16.47 -1.38 20.72
CA TYR A 419 -15.15 -1.99 20.65
C TYR A 419 -15.25 -3.51 20.61
N THR A 420 -14.51 -4.15 19.69
CA THR A 420 -14.50 -5.60 19.49
C THR A 420 -13.12 -6.09 19.06
N ASP A 421 -12.80 -7.31 19.44
CA ASP A 421 -11.64 -8.09 18.97
C ASP A 421 -12.00 -9.03 17.80
N LYS A 422 -13.30 -9.12 17.45
CA LYS A 422 -13.83 -10.00 16.40
C LYS A 422 -14.69 -9.22 15.44
N PHE A 423 -14.09 -8.84 14.33
CA PHE A 423 -14.81 -8.13 13.28
C PHE A 423 -15.81 -8.99 12.54
N THR A 424 -17.01 -8.45 12.35
CA THR A 424 -18.04 -9.01 11.48
C THR A 424 -18.52 -7.93 10.50
N PHE A 425 -19.30 -8.32 9.49
CA PHE A 425 -20.01 -7.38 8.66
C PHE A 425 -21.50 -7.25 9.07
N SER A 426 -21.84 -7.63 10.32
CA SER A 426 -23.20 -7.55 10.85
C SER A 426 -23.48 -6.21 11.57
N ALA A 427 -22.46 -5.49 12.03
CA ALA A 427 -22.60 -4.14 12.55
C ALA A 427 -23.07 -3.17 11.46
N ASP A 428 -23.71 -2.06 11.84
CA ASP A 428 -24.16 -1.04 10.89
C ASP A 428 -22.98 -0.40 10.14
N ILE A 429 -21.92 -0.09 10.87
CA ILE A 429 -20.67 0.46 10.35
C ILE A 429 -19.50 -0.34 10.91
N ARG A 430 -18.57 -0.71 10.05
CA ARG A 430 -17.28 -1.26 10.44
C ARG A 430 -16.17 -0.28 10.12
N ALA A 431 -15.42 0.15 11.13
CA ALA A 431 -14.19 0.91 10.93
C ALA A 431 -13.09 -0.02 10.39
N TRP A 432 -12.44 0.38 9.31
CA TRP A 432 -11.40 -0.40 8.64
C TRP A 432 -10.41 0.51 7.93
N SER A 433 -9.51 -0.12 7.16
CA SER A 433 -8.60 0.57 6.25
C SER A 433 -8.51 -0.16 4.91
N SER A 434 -8.22 0.59 3.86
CA SER A 434 -8.05 0.09 2.50
C SER A 434 -6.63 0.38 2.04
N ALA A 435 -5.74 -0.58 2.23
CA ALA A 435 -4.38 -0.51 1.73
C ALA A 435 -4.33 -0.94 0.27
N SER A 436 -3.62 -0.18 -0.56
CA SER A 436 -3.35 -0.59 -1.94
C SER A 436 -2.30 -1.69 -1.94
N ARG A 437 -2.61 -2.80 -2.60
CA ARG A 437 -1.71 -3.95 -2.70
C ARG A 437 -0.72 -3.82 -3.86
N PHE A 438 -1.05 -3.00 -4.84
CA PHE A 438 -0.22 -2.61 -5.99
C PHE A 438 -0.77 -1.30 -6.58
N ASP A 439 0.02 -0.61 -7.38
CA ASP A 439 -0.28 0.76 -7.86
C ASP A 439 -1.31 0.80 -8.98
N ASN A 440 -2.56 0.42 -8.64
CA ASN A 440 -3.69 0.36 -9.55
C ASN A 440 -5.00 0.45 -8.76
N PRO A 441 -6.09 1.05 -9.28
CA PRO A 441 -7.41 1.06 -8.64
C PRO A 441 -7.92 -0.35 -8.26
N LEU A 442 -7.47 -1.38 -8.96
CA LEU A 442 -7.73 -2.78 -8.63
C LEU A 442 -7.08 -3.22 -7.31
N GLY A 443 -5.99 -2.55 -6.89
CA GLY A 443 -5.23 -2.90 -5.68
C GLY A 443 -5.87 -2.46 -4.36
N ALA A 444 -6.86 -1.56 -4.39
CA ALA A 444 -7.56 -1.06 -3.21
C ALA A 444 -9.08 -1.10 -3.36
N LEU A 445 -9.69 -0.15 -4.08
CA LEU A 445 -11.15 -0.01 -4.13
C LEU A 445 -11.84 -1.27 -4.68
N TRP A 446 -11.37 -1.80 -5.82
CA TRP A 446 -11.91 -3.04 -6.38
C TRP A 446 -11.64 -4.24 -5.48
N LEU A 447 -10.41 -4.39 -4.99
CA LEU A 447 -10.03 -5.51 -4.12
C LEU A 447 -10.91 -5.58 -2.86
N LEU A 448 -11.29 -4.42 -2.31
CA LEU A 448 -12.08 -4.37 -1.08
C LEU A 448 -13.59 -4.41 -1.31
N PHE A 449 -14.10 -3.89 -2.41
CA PHE A 449 -15.55 -3.78 -2.66
C PHE A 449 -16.02 -4.52 -3.93
N GLY A 450 -15.11 -5.05 -4.74
CA GLY A 450 -15.44 -5.81 -5.94
C GLY A 450 -15.94 -7.23 -5.64
N THR A 451 -16.27 -7.93 -6.69
CA THR A 451 -16.70 -9.35 -6.61
C THR A 451 -15.60 -10.20 -5.95
N GLY A 452 -15.99 -11.11 -5.07
CA GLY A 452 -15.03 -11.96 -4.33
C GLY A 452 -14.45 -11.35 -3.07
N SER A 453 -14.62 -10.04 -2.85
CA SER A 453 -14.19 -9.38 -1.60
C SER A 453 -15.01 -9.82 -0.40
N ALA A 454 -14.45 -9.63 0.82
CA ALA A 454 -15.16 -9.97 2.05
C ALA A 454 -16.45 -9.14 2.25
N PRO A 455 -16.48 -7.81 2.02
CA PRO A 455 -17.73 -7.04 2.06
C PRO A 455 -18.76 -7.48 1.01
N ALA A 456 -18.33 -7.94 -0.15
CA ALA A 456 -19.23 -8.41 -1.20
C ALA A 456 -19.59 -9.90 -1.12
N ASN A 457 -19.16 -10.60 -0.05
CA ASN A 457 -19.52 -12.00 0.16
C ASN A 457 -21.05 -12.17 0.18
N PRO A 458 -21.62 -13.11 -0.60
CA PRO A 458 -23.07 -13.26 -0.71
C PRO A 458 -23.78 -13.56 0.61
N GLU A 459 -23.15 -14.35 1.48
CA GLU A 459 -23.76 -14.83 2.74
C GLU A 459 -23.41 -13.95 3.95
N LYS A 460 -22.15 -13.47 4.03
CA LYS A 460 -21.59 -12.82 5.22
C LYS A 460 -21.17 -11.37 5.00
N GLY A 461 -21.21 -10.90 3.75
CA GLY A 461 -20.79 -9.55 3.42
C GLY A 461 -21.87 -8.50 3.72
N SER A 462 -21.46 -7.25 3.64
CA SER A 462 -22.27 -6.07 4.00
C SER A 462 -22.93 -5.37 2.81
N TRP A 463 -22.55 -5.71 1.56
CA TRP A 463 -23.15 -5.09 0.39
C TRP A 463 -23.16 -6.02 -0.83
N THR A 464 -23.93 -5.63 -1.85
CA THR A 464 -23.95 -6.32 -3.15
C THR A 464 -23.46 -5.35 -4.20
N PRO A 465 -22.32 -5.62 -4.89
CA PRO A 465 -21.84 -4.77 -5.97
C PRO A 465 -22.90 -4.60 -7.06
N THR A 466 -23.07 -3.37 -7.53
CA THR A 466 -23.99 -3.09 -8.64
C THR A 466 -23.40 -3.58 -9.97
N ASP A 467 -24.27 -3.83 -10.96
CA ASP A 467 -23.81 -4.24 -12.30
C ASP A 467 -22.85 -3.21 -12.91
N GLU A 468 -23.06 -1.91 -12.65
CA GLU A 468 -22.20 -0.84 -13.12
C GLU A 468 -20.82 -0.86 -12.45
N PHE A 469 -20.76 -1.11 -11.14
CA PHE A 469 -19.50 -1.28 -10.42
C PHE A 469 -18.72 -2.49 -10.92
N VAL A 470 -19.42 -3.61 -11.14
CA VAL A 470 -18.82 -4.85 -11.68
C VAL A 470 -18.31 -4.64 -13.10
N ALA A 471 -19.08 -3.95 -13.95
CA ALA A 471 -18.67 -3.66 -15.33
C ALA A 471 -17.40 -2.78 -15.35
N ALA A 472 -17.33 -1.73 -14.52
CA ALA A 472 -16.16 -0.87 -14.42
C ALA A 472 -14.92 -1.64 -13.93
N GLY A 473 -15.06 -2.48 -12.90
CA GLY A 473 -13.96 -3.33 -12.43
C GLY A 473 -13.47 -4.30 -13.48
N ASN A 474 -14.37 -4.93 -14.24
CA ASN A 474 -14.00 -5.81 -15.36
C ASN A 474 -13.26 -5.03 -16.46
N THR A 475 -13.69 -3.80 -16.79
CA THR A 475 -12.98 -2.96 -17.76
C THR A 475 -11.55 -2.65 -17.30
N LEU A 476 -11.35 -2.32 -16.01
CA LEU A 476 -10.00 -2.13 -15.45
C LEU A 476 -9.13 -3.38 -15.56
N ILE A 477 -9.71 -4.56 -15.41
CA ILE A 477 -8.98 -5.82 -15.52
C ILE A 477 -8.65 -6.13 -16.99
N ASP A 478 -9.64 -6.04 -17.88
CA ASP A 478 -9.56 -6.60 -19.24
C ASP A 478 -8.92 -5.64 -20.25
N SER A 479 -9.04 -4.31 -20.06
CA SER A 479 -8.59 -3.31 -21.02
C SER A 479 -7.11 -2.95 -20.84
N LYS A 480 -6.40 -2.83 -21.96
CA LYS A 480 -5.04 -2.26 -22.05
C LYS A 480 -5.05 -0.79 -22.51
N ASP A 481 -6.23 -0.25 -22.82
CA ASP A 481 -6.38 1.16 -23.20
C ASP A 481 -6.46 2.03 -21.93
N ILE A 482 -5.52 2.95 -21.79
CA ILE A 482 -5.39 3.79 -20.58
C ILE A 482 -6.61 4.70 -20.37
N GLU A 483 -7.24 5.19 -21.44
CA GLU A 483 -8.39 6.07 -21.32
C GLU A 483 -9.65 5.28 -20.90
N GLU A 484 -9.81 4.05 -21.40
CA GLU A 484 -10.87 3.15 -20.93
C GLU A 484 -10.67 2.80 -19.46
N GLN A 485 -9.43 2.51 -19.03
CA GLN A 485 -9.11 2.25 -17.63
C GLN A 485 -9.36 3.48 -16.75
N ARG A 486 -8.95 4.69 -17.18
CA ARG A 486 -9.24 5.94 -16.45
C ARG A 486 -10.73 6.18 -16.28
N GLN A 487 -11.51 5.99 -17.34
CA GLN A 487 -12.96 6.13 -17.27
C GLN A 487 -13.57 5.08 -16.33
N ALA A 488 -13.09 3.85 -16.35
CA ALA A 488 -13.54 2.79 -15.46
C ALA A 488 -13.18 3.07 -14.00
N ALA A 489 -11.98 3.59 -13.73
CA ALA A 489 -11.56 4.02 -12.39
C ALA A 489 -12.46 5.14 -11.85
N ARG A 490 -12.78 6.15 -12.69
CA ARG A 490 -13.72 7.21 -12.36
C ARG A 490 -15.10 6.64 -12.02
N THR A 491 -15.62 5.75 -12.87
CA THR A 491 -16.92 5.11 -12.67
C THR A 491 -16.97 4.30 -11.37
N LEU A 492 -15.90 3.56 -11.03
CA LEU A 492 -15.83 2.85 -9.74
C LEU A 492 -16.00 3.80 -8.55
N MET A 493 -15.30 4.94 -8.56
CA MET A 493 -15.40 5.93 -7.48
C MET A 493 -16.79 6.61 -7.46
N GLU A 494 -17.33 6.99 -8.60
CA GLU A 494 -18.67 7.62 -8.71
C GLU A 494 -19.77 6.68 -8.19
N VAL A 495 -19.70 5.41 -8.55
CA VAL A 495 -20.66 4.39 -8.06
C VAL A 495 -20.48 4.17 -6.56
N PHE A 496 -19.24 4.07 -6.07
CA PHE A 496 -18.94 3.93 -4.66
C PHE A 496 -19.51 5.11 -3.85
N ASP A 497 -19.26 6.36 -4.27
CA ASP A 497 -19.74 7.55 -3.59
C ASP A 497 -21.27 7.71 -3.70
N THR A 498 -21.89 7.22 -4.78
CA THR A 498 -23.34 7.30 -4.99
C THR A 498 -24.11 6.27 -4.16
N TYR A 499 -23.70 5.00 -4.20
CA TYR A 499 -24.39 3.91 -3.48
C TYR A 499 -23.96 3.81 -2.03
N CYS A 500 -22.82 4.37 -1.68
CA CYS A 500 -22.27 4.42 -0.32
C CYS A 500 -22.25 3.03 0.35
N PRO A 501 -21.51 2.02 -0.19
CA PRO A 501 -21.25 0.79 0.55
C PRO A 501 -20.24 1.00 1.67
N GLY A 502 -19.67 2.19 1.72
CA GLY A 502 -18.72 2.68 2.70
C GLY A 502 -18.40 4.14 2.44
N THR A 503 -17.45 4.67 3.18
CA THR A 503 -16.90 6.00 2.96
C THR A 503 -15.44 6.05 3.38
N TYR A 504 -14.63 6.85 2.67
CA TYR A 504 -13.25 7.13 3.08
C TYR A 504 -13.21 8.28 4.09
N LEU A 505 -12.20 8.26 4.94
CA LEU A 505 -11.98 9.27 5.97
C LEU A 505 -10.75 10.12 5.68
N TYR A 506 -9.57 9.54 5.83
CA TYR A 506 -8.28 10.19 5.65
C TYR A 506 -7.19 9.18 5.27
N GLN A 507 -6.12 9.68 4.68
CA GLN A 507 -4.88 8.97 4.44
C GLN A 507 -3.83 9.53 5.40
N ALA A 508 -3.40 8.71 6.36
CA ALA A 508 -2.40 9.10 7.34
C ALA A 508 -0.98 8.81 6.86
N GLU A 509 0.00 9.43 7.51
CA GLU A 509 1.41 9.05 7.41
C GLU A 509 1.77 8.04 8.50
N ASP A 510 2.62 7.07 8.17
CA ASP A 510 3.36 6.31 9.18
C ASP A 510 4.52 7.16 9.67
N LEU A 511 4.56 7.44 10.97
CA LEU A 511 5.60 8.24 11.60
C LEU A 511 6.60 7.33 12.31
N TYR A 512 7.88 7.56 12.02
CA TYR A 512 8.99 6.82 12.60
C TYR A 512 9.92 7.76 13.34
N GLY A 513 10.37 7.35 14.53
CA GLY A 513 11.50 8.01 15.19
C GLY A 513 12.80 7.33 14.78
N ILE A 514 13.83 8.11 14.45
CA ILE A 514 15.13 7.63 14.01
C ILE A 514 16.26 8.35 14.75
N ARG A 515 17.32 7.63 15.10
CA ARG A 515 18.52 8.23 15.68
C ARG A 515 19.39 8.90 14.60
N ASP A 516 20.13 9.94 15.00
CA ASP A 516 21.15 10.56 14.15
C ASP A 516 22.22 9.52 13.73
N GLY A 517 22.83 9.76 12.57
CA GLY A 517 23.85 8.88 12.01
C GLY A 517 23.31 7.75 11.14
N LEU A 518 21.99 7.70 10.92
CA LEU A 518 21.34 6.84 9.94
C LEU A 518 20.66 7.70 8.87
N GLU A 519 20.79 7.32 7.61
CA GLU A 519 19.99 7.81 6.49
C GLU A 519 19.16 6.62 5.98
N TRP A 520 17.86 6.70 6.18
CA TRP A 520 16.93 5.65 5.78
C TRP A 520 16.04 6.14 4.64
N ASP A 521 16.16 5.47 3.48
CA ASP A 521 15.29 5.75 2.35
C ASP A 521 13.92 5.12 2.60
N MET A 522 12.93 5.98 2.77
CA MET A 522 11.58 5.59 3.12
C MET A 522 10.65 5.43 1.90
N THR A 523 11.15 5.49 0.67
CA THR A 523 10.32 5.44 -0.54
C THR A 523 9.38 4.23 -0.52
N TYR A 524 9.89 3.05 -0.18
CA TYR A 524 9.06 1.85 -0.11
C TYR A 524 8.20 1.73 1.15
N CYS A 525 8.40 2.60 2.17
CA CYS A 525 7.54 2.61 3.37
C CYS A 525 6.09 2.96 3.04
N GLU A 526 5.83 3.63 1.91
CA GLU A 526 4.46 3.88 1.44
C GLU A 526 3.64 2.59 1.24
N ASN A 527 4.30 1.45 0.99
CA ASN A 527 3.69 0.12 0.94
C ASN A 527 3.58 -0.56 2.31
N GLN A 528 3.78 0.19 3.40
CA GLN A 528 3.75 -0.26 4.80
C GLN A 528 4.84 -1.30 5.14
N ILE A 529 5.91 -1.39 4.36
CA ILE A 529 7.10 -2.20 4.65
C ILE A 529 8.17 -1.37 5.37
N MET A 530 9.13 -2.05 5.98
CA MET A 530 10.35 -1.42 6.52
C MET A 530 11.56 -1.94 5.75
N PRO A 531 12.00 -1.22 4.70
CA PRO A 531 13.07 -1.67 3.82
C PRO A 531 14.44 -1.45 4.46
N PHE A 532 15.31 -2.48 4.41
CA PHE A 532 16.69 -2.43 4.90
C PHE A 532 17.66 -3.15 3.97
N ARG A 533 17.38 -3.17 2.66
CA ARG A 533 18.29 -3.66 1.63
C ARG A 533 19.45 -2.68 1.42
N ALA A 534 20.37 -2.97 0.53
CA ALA A 534 21.63 -2.22 0.38
C ALA A 534 21.42 -0.70 0.19
N ASP A 535 20.46 -0.31 -0.66
CA ASP A 535 20.21 1.09 -1.00
C ASP A 535 19.18 1.78 -0.07
N ASP A 536 18.60 1.04 0.89
CA ASP A 536 17.54 1.55 1.75
C ASP A 536 18.09 2.20 3.04
N LEU A 537 19.24 1.75 3.53
CA LEU A 537 19.83 2.25 4.77
C LEU A 537 21.31 2.54 4.60
N LYS A 538 21.72 3.78 4.92
CA LYS A 538 23.13 4.18 4.99
C LYS A 538 23.51 4.57 6.40
N VAL A 539 24.73 4.22 6.79
CA VAL A 539 25.32 4.62 8.06
C VAL A 539 26.22 5.83 7.79
N LEU A 540 25.85 6.98 8.34
CA LEU A 540 26.60 8.24 8.25
C LEU A 540 27.82 8.22 9.17
N GLU A 541 28.77 9.14 8.96
CA GLU A 541 29.99 9.27 9.78
C GLU A 541 29.73 9.74 11.20
#